data_5e87fb2d533c8d86f39429e99908f770
#
_entry.id   5e87fb2d533c8d86f39429e99908f770
#
_cell.length_a   1.000
_cell.length_b   1.000
_cell.length_c   1.000
_cell.angle_alpha   90.00
_cell.angle_beta   90.00
_cell.angle_gamma   90.00
#
_symmetry.space_group_name_H-M   'P 1'
#
loop_
_entity.id
_entity.type
_entity.pdbx_description
1 polymer ?
#
loop_
_entity_poly.entity_id
_entity_poly.type
_entity_poly.pdbx_seq_one_letter_code
_entity_poly.pdbx_strand_id
1 'polypeptide(L)' 'MSERADRLVLDYVSRAADLAHGVLRQDERLAFVAELRARIEADRAGTGDPKAVARVLARLGDPAALVEAAKA' A
#
# COMPACT_ATOMS: atom_id res chain seq x y z
N MET A 1 5.90 -18.17 8.20
CA MET A 1 5.73 -16.79 8.66
C MET A 1 6.76 -15.90 8.02
N SER A 2 6.34 -14.79 7.52
CA SER A 2 7.26 -13.93 6.82
C SER A 2 7.17 -12.51 7.36
N GLU A 3 7.93 -12.27 8.42
CA GLU A 3 8.07 -10.93 8.97
C GLU A 3 8.59 -9.95 7.93
N ARG A 4 9.48 -10.42 7.05
CA ARG A 4 10.05 -9.58 6.00
C ARG A 4 8.99 -9.16 4.98
N ALA A 5 8.14 -10.09 4.55
CA ALA A 5 7.06 -9.77 3.63
C ALA A 5 6.07 -8.80 4.27
N ASP A 6 5.69 -9.06 5.50
CA ASP A 6 4.76 -8.19 6.22
C ASP A 6 5.35 -6.81 6.45
N ARG A 7 6.65 -6.73 6.70
CA ARG A 7 7.35 -5.45 6.86
C ARG A 7 7.33 -4.66 5.55
N LEU A 8 7.54 -5.32 4.42
CA LEU A 8 7.46 -4.66 3.12
C LEU A 8 6.10 -4.02 2.89
N VAL A 9 5.04 -4.76 3.21
CA VAL A 9 3.68 -4.24 3.08
C VAL A 9 3.46 -3.06 4.03
N LEU A 10 3.85 -3.22 5.28
CA LEU A 10 3.69 -2.16 6.27
C LEU A 10 4.43 -0.88 5.87
N ASP A 11 5.68 -1.01 5.43
CA ASP A 11 6.47 0.14 5.02
C ASP A 11 5.85 0.85 3.82
N TYR A 12 5.36 0.08 2.84
CA TYR A 12 4.71 0.64 1.66
C TYR A 12 3.44 1.39 2.04
N VAL A 13 2.57 0.75 2.83
CA VAL A 13 1.30 1.35 3.26
C VAL A 13 1.55 2.58 4.12
N SER A 14 2.54 2.51 5.03
CA SER A 14 2.88 3.65 5.89
C SER A 14 3.35 4.84 5.06
N ARG A 15 4.18 4.59 4.04
CA ARG A 15 4.64 5.66 3.16
C ARG A 15 3.47 6.27 2.39
N ALA A 16 2.56 5.45 1.89
CA ALA A 16 1.38 5.95 1.20
C ALA A 16 0.51 6.79 2.15
N ALA A 17 0.33 6.35 3.38
CA ALA A 17 -0.45 7.08 4.37
C ALA A 17 0.19 8.43 4.69
N ASP A 18 1.52 8.46 4.84
CA ASP A 18 2.24 9.70 5.11
C ASP A 18 2.10 10.69 3.95
N LEU A 19 2.22 10.19 2.71
CA LEU A 19 2.07 11.03 1.54
C LEU A 19 0.64 11.54 1.38
N ALA A 20 -0.34 10.77 1.79
CA ALA A 20 -1.74 11.16 1.72
C ALA A 20 -2.09 12.22 2.78
N HIS A 21 -1.31 12.29 3.86
CA HIS A 21 -1.52 13.27 4.91
C HIS A 21 -1.29 14.68 4.35
N GLY A 22 -2.28 15.54 4.45
CA GLY A 22 -2.18 16.89 3.90
C GLY A 22 -2.62 17.01 2.44
N VAL A 23 -2.81 15.89 1.74
CA VAL A 23 -3.31 15.87 0.37
C VAL A 23 -4.77 15.41 0.36
N LEU A 24 -5.07 14.35 1.10
CA LEU A 24 -6.42 13.83 1.27
C LEU A 24 -6.96 14.22 2.63
N ARG A 25 -8.27 14.40 2.71
CA ARG A 25 -8.92 14.62 4.00
C ARG A 25 -8.84 13.35 4.83
N GLN A 26 -9.05 13.48 6.14
CA GLN A 26 -8.91 12.36 7.05
C GLN A 26 -9.76 11.16 6.65
N ASP A 27 -11.02 11.37 6.34
CA ASP A 27 -11.92 10.29 5.92
C ASP A 27 -11.49 9.66 4.59
N GLU A 28 -11.05 10.49 3.65
CA GLU A 28 -10.54 10.02 2.35
C GLU A 28 -9.27 9.23 2.52
N ARG A 29 -8.37 9.68 3.41
CA ARG A 29 -7.12 9.01 3.67
C ARG A 29 -7.35 7.64 4.30
N LEU A 30 -8.27 7.55 5.26
CA LEU A 30 -8.60 6.28 5.90
C LEU A 30 -9.16 5.29 4.88
N ALA A 31 -10.06 5.74 4.02
CA ALA A 31 -10.63 4.91 2.97
C ALA A 31 -9.55 4.47 1.97
N PHE A 32 -8.67 5.39 1.58
CA PHE A 32 -7.58 5.10 0.67
C PHE A 32 -6.65 4.01 1.22
N VAL A 33 -6.26 4.15 2.48
CA VAL A 33 -5.36 3.18 3.11
C VAL A 33 -6.04 1.81 3.23
N ALA A 34 -7.31 1.78 3.60
CA ALA A 34 -8.05 0.53 3.71
C ALA A 34 -8.17 -0.18 2.37
N GLU A 35 -8.47 0.55 1.31
CA GLU A 35 -8.55 -0.01 -0.03
C GLU A 35 -7.19 -0.50 -0.52
N LEU A 36 -6.14 0.26 -0.25
CA LEU A 36 -4.78 -0.13 -0.64
C LEU A 36 -4.38 -1.43 0.05
N ARG A 37 -4.65 -1.55 1.35
CA ARG A 37 -4.37 -2.78 2.08
C ARG A 37 -5.12 -3.96 1.51
N ALA A 38 -6.41 -3.77 1.23
CA ALA A 38 -7.24 -4.84 0.68
C ALA A 38 -6.71 -5.31 -0.68
N ARG A 39 -6.30 -4.35 -1.51
CA ARG A 39 -5.74 -4.66 -2.82
C ARG A 39 -4.43 -5.43 -2.72
N ILE A 40 -3.55 -5.00 -1.81
CA ILE A 40 -2.28 -5.69 -1.59
C ILE A 40 -2.52 -7.13 -1.12
N GLU A 41 -3.42 -7.32 -0.16
CA GLU A 41 -3.73 -8.65 0.34
C GLU A 41 -4.32 -9.56 -0.73
N ALA A 42 -5.18 -9.01 -1.58
CA ALA A 42 -5.73 -9.76 -2.70
C ALA A 42 -4.65 -10.15 -3.71
N ASP A 43 -3.77 -9.19 -4.05
CA ASP A 43 -2.74 -9.41 -5.06
C ASP A 43 -1.65 -10.36 -4.57
N ARG A 44 -1.32 -10.34 -3.27
CA ARG A 44 -0.31 -11.25 -2.73
C ARG A 44 -0.86 -12.68 -2.57
N ALA A 45 -2.17 -12.82 -2.57
CA ALA A 45 -2.85 -14.14 -2.53
C ALA A 45 -2.34 -15.05 -1.41
N GLY A 46 -2.10 -14.49 -0.24
CA GLY A 46 -1.66 -15.23 0.94
C GLY A 46 -0.20 -15.61 0.96
N THR A 47 0.58 -15.26 -0.07
CA THR A 47 2.01 -15.61 -0.05
C THR A 47 2.77 -14.81 0.99
N GLY A 48 3.69 -15.47 1.69
CA GLY A 48 4.63 -14.83 2.61
C GLY A 48 6.02 -14.66 2.00
N ASP A 49 6.19 -14.97 0.71
CA ASP A 49 7.48 -14.83 0.05
C ASP A 49 7.81 -13.35 -0.18
N PRO A 50 8.89 -12.83 0.43
CA PRO A 50 9.23 -11.42 0.28
C PRO A 50 9.44 -10.99 -1.17
N LYS A 51 9.98 -11.86 -2.01
CA LYS A 51 10.19 -11.53 -3.42
C LYS A 51 8.88 -11.38 -4.17
N ALA A 52 7.92 -12.26 -3.88
CA ALA A 52 6.60 -12.18 -4.51
C ALA A 52 5.86 -10.92 -4.05
N VAL A 53 5.94 -10.61 -2.76
CA VAL A 53 5.32 -9.40 -2.21
C VAL A 53 5.96 -8.15 -2.81
N ALA A 54 7.29 -8.13 -2.95
CA ALA A 54 7.98 -7.01 -3.56
C ALA A 54 7.50 -6.77 -5.00
N ARG A 55 7.23 -7.83 -5.75
CA ARG A 55 6.68 -7.71 -7.12
C ARG A 55 5.28 -7.10 -7.11
N VAL A 56 4.45 -7.50 -6.14
CA VAL A 56 3.11 -6.93 -5.99
C VAL A 56 3.19 -5.43 -5.77
N LEU A 57 4.08 -5.00 -4.86
CA LEU A 57 4.24 -3.58 -4.56
C LEU A 57 4.82 -2.83 -5.75
N ALA A 58 5.75 -3.44 -6.49
CA ALA A 58 6.32 -2.83 -7.69
C ALA A 58 5.27 -2.61 -8.78
N ARG A 59 4.31 -3.52 -8.91
CA ARG A 59 3.21 -3.36 -9.87
C ARG A 59 2.29 -2.21 -9.50
N LEU A 60 2.10 -1.98 -8.21
CA LEU A 60 1.30 -0.86 -7.74
C LEU A 60 1.97 0.47 -8.05
N GLY A 61 3.29 0.48 -8.08
CA GLY A 61 4.06 1.66 -8.42
C GLY A 61 4.42 2.50 -7.21
N ASP A 62 4.77 3.75 -7.47
CA ASP A 62 5.15 4.68 -6.42
C ASP A 62 3.92 5.08 -5.60
N PRO A 63 3.99 4.98 -4.27
CA PRO A 63 2.88 5.42 -3.42
C PRO A 63 2.42 6.86 -3.71
N ALA A 64 3.34 7.75 -4.08
CA ALA A 64 2.99 9.12 -4.40
C ALA A 64 2.04 9.18 -5.61
N ALA A 65 2.24 8.34 -6.60
CA ALA A 65 1.37 8.29 -7.77
C ALA A 65 -0.04 7.82 -7.41
N LEU A 66 -0.12 6.86 -6.47
CA LEU A 66 -1.42 6.37 -6.00
C LEU A 66 -2.19 7.44 -5.25
N VAL A 67 -1.50 8.24 -4.43
CA VAL A 67 -2.11 9.34 -3.70
C VAL A 67 -2.61 10.40 -4.67
N GLU A 68 -1.82 10.73 -5.69
CA GLU A 68 -2.23 11.71 -6.70
C GLU A 68 -3.46 11.23 -7.46
N ALA A 69 -3.53 9.94 -7.80
CA ALA A 69 -4.69 9.37 -8.47
C ALA A 69 -5.93 9.44 -7.57
N ALA A 70 -5.77 9.21 -6.28
CA ALA A 70 -6.88 9.27 -5.33
C ALA A 70 -7.39 10.70 -5.12
N LYS A 71 -6.50 11.67 -5.29
CA LYS A 71 -6.84 13.08 -5.16
C LYS A 71 -7.69 13.58 -6.32
N ALA A 72 -7.49 13.03 -7.49
CA ALA A 72 -8.15 13.49 -8.73
C ALA A 72 -9.67 13.30 -8.72
#